data_d3e2c1258123c0d2b593764a19ceab06
#
_entry.id   d3e2c1258123c0d2b593764a19ceab06
#
_cell.length_a   1.000
_cell.length_b   1.000
_cell.length_c   1.000
_cell.angle_alpha   90.00
_cell.angle_beta   90.00
_cell.angle_gamma   90.00
#
_symmetry.space_group_name_H-M   'P 1'
#
loop_
_entity.id
_entity.type
_entity.pdbx_description
1 polymer ?
#
loop_
_entity_poly.entity_id
_entity_poly.type
_entity_poly.pdbx_seq_one_letter_code
_entity_poly.pdbx_strand_id
1 'polypeptide(L)'
;MDEYIKRGISGKKYDYFSKDYVRILNLQQIDFYINEFNITPIDVIISDDRKNPDKKVVLFVFKKDETYDAYDAWVKRGQEQKEGD
;
A
#
# COMPACT_ATOMS: atom_id res chain seq x y z
N MET A 1 10.53 14.16 -14.31
CA MET A 1 9.39 14.57 -13.67
C MET A 1 8.93 13.61 -12.61
N ASP A 2 8.16 14.06 -11.72
CA ASP A 2 8.03 13.42 -10.42
C ASP A 2 6.82 12.52 -10.28
N GLU A 3 6.50 11.75 -11.33
CA GLU A 3 5.38 10.84 -11.25
C GLU A 3 5.59 9.71 -10.24
N TYR A 4 6.85 9.49 -9.83
CA TYR A 4 7.15 8.51 -8.79
C TYR A 4 7.14 9.11 -7.39
N ILE A 5 7.05 10.44 -7.29
CA ILE A 5 6.99 11.13 -6.01
C ILE A 5 5.57 11.63 -5.83
N LYS A 6 4.92 11.20 -4.75
CA LYS A 6 3.56 11.58 -4.44
C LYS A 6 3.49 12.21 -3.06
N ARG A 7 2.56 13.14 -2.90
CA ARG A 7 2.38 13.85 -1.66
C ARG A 7 1.24 13.23 -0.86
N GLY A 8 1.51 12.89 0.39
CA GLY A 8 0.48 12.40 1.29
C GLY A 8 -0.38 13.55 1.82
N ILE A 9 -1.49 13.20 2.45
CA ILE A 9 -2.39 14.21 3.04
C ILE A 9 -1.71 14.96 4.18
N SER A 10 -0.66 14.38 4.76
CA SER A 10 0.15 15.06 5.78
C SER A 10 1.01 16.19 5.22
N GLY A 11 1.18 16.23 3.90
CA GLY A 11 2.06 17.16 3.23
C GLY A 11 3.45 16.58 2.94
N LYS A 12 3.77 15.42 3.51
CA LYS A 12 5.06 14.78 3.28
C LYS A 12 5.07 14.11 1.90
N LYS A 13 6.22 14.11 1.25
CA LYS A 13 6.39 13.50 -0.07
C LYS A 13 6.98 12.11 0.08
N TYR A 14 6.53 11.19 -0.77
CA TYR A 14 6.98 9.79 -0.76
C TYR A 14 7.40 9.38 -2.15
N ASP A 15 8.60 8.80 -2.26
CA ASP A 15 9.13 8.28 -3.50
C ASP A 15 8.72 6.80 -3.63
N TYR A 16 8.21 6.43 -4.79
CA TYR A 16 7.83 5.05 -5.07
C TYR A 16 8.98 4.06 -4.82
N PHE A 17 10.20 4.48 -5.10
CA PHE A 17 11.38 3.63 -4.97
C PHE A 17 12.06 3.73 -3.61
N SER A 18 11.42 4.40 -2.65
CA SER A 18 11.97 4.51 -1.30
C SER A 18 12.14 3.13 -0.67
N LYS A 19 13.21 2.97 0.08
CA LYS A 19 13.44 1.75 0.86
C LYS A 19 12.75 1.79 2.22
N ASP A 20 12.25 2.95 2.61
CA ASP A 20 11.68 3.15 3.95
C ASP A 20 10.17 3.01 3.98
N TYR A 21 9.50 3.14 2.84
CA TYR A 21 8.05 3.19 2.78
C TYR A 21 7.52 2.33 1.66
N VAL A 22 6.31 1.80 1.86
CA VAL A 22 5.56 1.11 0.80
C VAL A 22 4.22 1.81 0.62
N ARG A 23 3.76 1.84 -0.63
CA ARG A 23 2.46 2.39 -0.98
C ARG A 23 1.58 1.25 -1.46
N ILE A 24 0.42 1.07 -0.82
CA ILE A 24 -0.45 -0.05 -1.11
C ILE A 24 -1.80 0.47 -1.56
N LEU A 25 -2.27 -0.05 -2.68
CA LEU A 25 -3.56 0.31 -3.28
C LEU A 25 -4.62 -0.74 -2.98
N ASN A 26 -4.25 -2.00 -2.85
CA ASN A 26 -5.19 -3.10 -2.68
C ASN A 26 -5.87 -3.01 -1.31
N LEU A 27 -7.17 -2.75 -1.31
CA LEU A 27 -7.92 -2.56 -0.08
C LEU A 27 -7.95 -3.81 0.79
N GLN A 28 -7.99 -4.99 0.19
CA GLN A 28 -7.96 -6.24 0.96
C GLN A 28 -6.63 -6.42 1.67
N GLN A 29 -5.54 -6.06 1.01
CA GLN A 29 -4.22 -6.11 1.61
C GLN A 29 -4.07 -5.09 2.73
N ILE A 30 -4.59 -3.90 2.51
CA ILE A 30 -4.57 -2.84 3.53
C ILE A 30 -5.35 -3.29 4.77
N ASP A 31 -6.53 -3.84 4.56
CA ASP A 31 -7.36 -4.37 5.65
C ASP A 31 -6.63 -5.46 6.41
N PHE A 32 -5.98 -6.37 5.69
CA PHE A 32 -5.21 -7.45 6.29
C PHE A 32 -4.07 -6.92 7.16
N TYR A 33 -3.34 -5.93 6.68
CA TYR A 33 -2.24 -5.31 7.44
C TYR A 33 -2.75 -4.65 8.72
N ILE A 34 -3.86 -3.93 8.61
CA ILE A 34 -4.39 -3.18 9.75
C ILE A 34 -5.03 -4.10 10.77
N ASN A 35 -5.89 -5.00 10.32
CA ASN A 35 -6.72 -5.79 11.23
C ASN A 35 -6.07 -7.08 11.72
N GLU A 36 -5.25 -7.71 10.88
CA GLU A 36 -4.59 -8.95 11.27
C GLU A 36 -3.22 -8.70 11.92
N PHE A 37 -2.52 -7.66 11.50
CA PHE A 37 -1.17 -7.39 11.98
C PHE A 37 -1.07 -6.12 12.81
N ASN A 38 -2.17 -5.40 12.99
CA ASN A 38 -2.21 -4.17 13.79
C ASN A 38 -1.20 -3.13 13.34
N ILE A 39 -0.94 -3.07 12.04
CA ILE A 39 -0.04 -2.07 11.49
C ILE A 39 -0.85 -0.83 11.15
N THR A 40 -0.39 0.32 11.61
CA THR A 40 -1.06 1.58 11.33
C THR A 40 -0.40 2.26 10.13
N PRO A 41 -1.17 2.67 9.12
CA PRO A 41 -0.59 3.45 8.02
C PRO A 41 -0.10 4.80 8.53
N ILE A 42 0.99 5.28 7.95
CA ILE A 42 1.58 6.55 8.39
C ILE A 42 1.07 7.74 7.56
N ASP A 43 0.48 7.46 6.41
CA ASP A 43 -0.03 8.53 5.55
C ASP A 43 -0.95 7.95 4.50
N VAL A 44 -1.62 8.84 3.79
CA VAL A 44 -2.53 8.50 2.69
C VAL A 44 -2.21 9.39 1.50
N ILE A 45 -2.15 8.80 0.32
CA ILE A 45 -1.90 9.51 -0.93
C ILE A 45 -3.13 9.38 -1.80
N ILE A 46 -3.60 10.49 -2.35
CA ILE A 46 -4.69 10.50 -3.33
C ILE A 46 -4.06 10.74 -4.69
N SER A 47 -4.28 9.82 -5.62
CA SER A 47 -3.65 9.85 -6.93
C SER A 47 -4.68 9.59 -8.01
N ASP A 48 -4.28 9.80 -9.25
CA ASP A 48 -5.13 9.47 -10.39
C ASP A 48 -5.03 8.00 -10.74
N ASP A 49 -6.15 7.42 -11.17
CA ASP A 49 -6.17 6.06 -11.69
C ASP A 49 -5.47 6.04 -13.05
N ARG A 50 -4.56 5.10 -13.26
CA ARG A 50 -3.83 5.00 -14.52
C ARG A 50 -4.75 4.68 -15.69
N LYS A 51 -5.76 3.86 -15.47
CA LYS A 51 -6.68 3.43 -16.53
C LYS A 51 -7.76 4.47 -16.78
N ASN A 52 -8.17 5.18 -15.74
CA ASN A 52 -9.24 6.18 -15.79
C ASN A 52 -8.77 7.44 -15.10
N PRO A 53 -8.09 8.36 -15.82
CA PRO A 53 -7.56 9.56 -15.17
C PRO A 53 -8.64 10.44 -14.50
N ASP A 54 -9.90 10.24 -14.87
CA ASP A 54 -11.01 10.98 -14.25
C ASP A 54 -11.33 10.47 -12.86
N LYS A 55 -10.84 9.28 -12.50
CA LYS A 55 -11.08 8.69 -11.19
C LYS A 55 -9.86 8.87 -10.31
N LYS A 56 -10.11 8.92 -9.00
CA LYS A 56 -9.04 8.97 -8.02
C LYS A 56 -8.90 7.63 -7.33
N VAL A 57 -7.67 7.32 -6.93
CA VAL A 57 -7.39 6.14 -6.12
C VAL A 57 -6.70 6.60 -4.85
N VAL A 58 -6.84 5.78 -3.81
CA VAL A 58 -6.26 6.06 -2.51
C VAL A 58 -5.16 5.03 -2.24
N LEU A 59 -3.97 5.54 -1.93
CA LEU A 59 -2.83 4.71 -1.59
C LEU A 59 -2.52 4.90 -0.11
N PHE A 60 -2.36 3.79 0.61
CA PHE A 60 -1.97 3.85 2.01
C PHE A 60 -0.47 3.65 2.11
N VAL A 61 0.18 4.50 2.90
CA VAL A 61 1.63 4.46 3.10
C VAL A 61 1.92 3.78 4.43
N PHE A 62 2.78 2.77 4.40
CA PHE A 62 3.22 2.07 5.60
C PHE A 62 4.74 2.14 5.69
N LYS A 63 5.27 2.05 6.90
CA LYS A 63 6.71 1.84 7.06
C LYS A 63 7.08 0.46 6.58
N LYS A 64 8.04 0.38 5.70
CA LYS A 64 8.40 -0.87 5.05
C LYS A 64 8.87 -1.92 6.06
N ASP A 65 9.65 -1.51 7.05
CA ASP A 65 10.19 -2.44 8.04
C ASP A 65 9.10 -3.04 8.95
N GLU A 66 7.93 -2.42 9.01
CA GLU A 66 6.79 -2.96 9.77
C GLU A 66 5.94 -3.92 8.96
N THR A 67 6.17 -4.02 7.66
CA THR A 67 5.30 -4.78 6.77
C THR A 67 5.88 -6.11 6.29
N TYR A 68 7.11 -6.45 6.66
CA TYR A 68 7.74 -7.66 6.13
C TYR A 68 6.96 -8.92 6.46
N ASP A 69 6.61 -9.11 7.74
CA ASP A 69 5.87 -10.30 8.16
C ASP A 69 4.47 -10.33 7.58
N ALA A 70 3.83 -9.17 7.54
CA ALA A 70 2.48 -9.04 6.98
C ALA A 70 2.48 -9.34 5.47
N TYR A 71 3.49 -8.88 4.76
CA TYR A 71 3.62 -9.15 3.34
C TYR A 71 3.81 -10.65 3.08
N ASP A 72 4.68 -11.29 3.85
CA ASP A 72 4.89 -12.74 3.72
C ASP A 72 3.59 -13.49 3.95
N ALA A 73 2.86 -13.12 4.99
CA ALA A 73 1.58 -13.75 5.30
C ALA A 73 0.55 -13.50 4.20
N TRP A 74 0.55 -12.30 3.64
CA TRP A 74 -0.35 -11.94 2.55
C TRP A 74 -0.09 -12.79 1.30
N VAL A 75 1.18 -12.97 0.94
CA VAL A 75 1.55 -13.79 -0.20
C VAL A 75 1.15 -15.24 0.01
N LYS A 76 1.42 -15.78 1.20
CA LYS A 76 1.03 -17.16 1.53
C LYS A 76 -0.48 -17.35 1.49
N ARG A 77 -1.23 -16.38 1.99
CA ARG A 77 -2.69 -16.42 1.94
C ARG A 77 -3.19 -16.49 0.51
N GLY A 78 -2.60 -15.69 -0.38
CA GLY A 78 -2.96 -15.71 -1.78
C GLY A 78 -2.68 -17.07 -2.43
N GLN A 79 -1.56 -17.67 -2.10
CA GLN A 79 -1.20 -18.99 -2.61
C GLN A 79 -2.15 -20.07 -2.10
N GLU A 80 -2.49 -20.02 -0.82
CA GLU A 80 -3.42 -20.97 -0.22
C GLU A 80 -4.81 -20.86 -0.86
N GLN A 81 -5.27 -19.65 -1.13
CA GLN A 81 -6.56 -19.45 -1.77
C GLN A 81 -6.58 -20.00 -3.18
N LYS A 82 -5.47 -19.87 -3.91
CA LYS A 82 -5.38 -20.44 -5.25
C LYS A 82 -5.40 -21.94 -5.23
N GLU A 83 -4.74 -22.56 -4.26
CA GLU A 83 -4.69 -24.00 -4.14
C GLU A 83 -6.01 -24.57 -3.67
N GLY A 84 -6.79 -23.79 -2.92
CA GLY A 84 -8.08 -24.22 -2.39
C GLY A 84 -9.20 -24.25 -3.42
N ASP A 85 -8.94 -23.72 -4.59
CA ASP A 85 -9.91 -23.73 -5.68
C ASP A 85 -9.75 -25.01 -6.54
#